data_efbe8568fc9e62ea49f1c3218207d93e
#
_entry.id   efbe8568fc9e62ea49f1c3218207d93e
#
_cell.length_a   1.000
_cell.length_b   1.000
_cell.length_c   1.000
_cell.angle_alpha   90.00
_cell.angle_beta   90.00
_cell.angle_gamma   90.00
#
_symmetry.space_group_name_H-M   'P 1'
#
loop_
_entity.id
_entity.type
_entity.pdbx_description
1 polymer ?
#
loop_
_entity_poly.entity_id
_entity_poly.type
_entity_poly.pdbx_seq_one_letter_code
_entity_poly.pdbx_strand_id
1 'polypeptide(L)'
;MLRFLTAGESHGQALVVIVEGLPAGLEITVEEIQAEMARRRLGYGRGPRQRFEQDELTLIGGVRHGRTLGSPVCIEIKNSEWFRSDKWHEEMSPAPGATKDPLTQVRPGHADLVGMQKYGFTDARDVLERASARETAARVAAGAVAKKLLSHLGVSVISHIVQMGPVRSTSSVRPLPADLDTVDADEVRCFDPAASAAMIDEIKACAKDGDSLGGVAEVLAYGVPVGLGSHVHWDRKIDAALAQAVMSIQAVKGVEIGDGFEVAGRRGSAAHDAISWDAEANDYRRETTLAGGTEGGMTTGELLVVRAAMKPLATLNRPTLKTVDVVTKEETVSFKERTDVTAVPAMGVVAETMVALVLATEAQRKFGGDSVVEFVRNARAFSETL
;
A
#
# COMPACT_ATOMS: atom_id res chain seq x y z
N MET A 1 2.47 19.94 7.21
CA MET A 1 1.93 18.55 7.31
C MET A 1 1.93 17.95 5.91
N LEU A 2 2.54 16.78 5.74
CA LEU A 2 2.59 16.08 4.45
C LEU A 2 1.20 15.54 4.09
N ARG A 3 0.76 15.74 2.86
CA ARG A 3 -0.46 15.17 2.29
C ARG A 3 -0.26 14.85 0.81
N PHE A 4 -1.10 13.99 0.26
CA PHE A 4 -1.06 13.68 -1.16
C PHE A 4 -2.46 13.58 -1.76
N LEU A 5 -2.56 13.83 -3.05
CA LEU A 5 -3.78 13.70 -3.85
C LEU A 5 -3.45 12.92 -5.11
N THR A 6 -4.24 11.89 -5.42
CA THR A 6 -4.13 11.11 -6.65
C THR A 6 -5.26 11.42 -7.61
N ALA A 7 -4.97 11.43 -8.92
CA ALA A 7 -5.93 11.58 -10.00
C ALA A 7 -5.63 10.60 -11.14
N GLY A 8 -6.57 10.50 -12.09
CA GLY A 8 -6.46 9.64 -13.26
C GLY A 8 -7.18 8.31 -13.10
N GLU A 9 -7.47 7.67 -14.22
CA GLU A 9 -8.23 6.43 -14.38
C GLU A 9 -7.32 5.31 -14.90
N SER A 10 -7.74 4.06 -14.72
CA SER A 10 -6.95 2.86 -15.04
C SER A 10 -6.52 2.79 -16.51
N HIS A 11 -7.41 3.21 -17.43
CA HIS A 11 -7.17 3.22 -18.86
C HIS A 11 -7.17 4.65 -19.46
N GLY A 12 -7.21 5.69 -18.61
CA GLY A 12 -6.95 7.06 -19.01
C GLY A 12 -5.48 7.28 -19.42
N GLN A 13 -5.15 8.48 -19.87
CA GLN A 13 -3.83 8.82 -20.39
C GLN A 13 -2.71 8.58 -19.37
N ALA A 14 -2.93 8.99 -18.12
CA ALA A 14 -1.95 8.88 -17.05
C ALA A 14 -2.64 8.84 -15.68
N LEU A 15 -1.87 8.41 -14.68
CA LEU A 15 -2.14 8.72 -13.27
C LEU A 15 -1.27 9.89 -12.86
N VAL A 16 -1.77 10.69 -11.93
CA VAL A 16 -1.04 11.83 -11.36
C VAL A 16 -1.10 11.73 -9.84
N VAL A 17 0.01 12.05 -9.18
CA VAL A 17 0.02 12.31 -7.75
C VAL A 17 0.70 13.64 -7.44
N ILE A 18 0.09 14.40 -6.55
CA ILE A 18 0.65 15.62 -5.98
C ILE A 18 0.96 15.33 -4.51
N VAL A 19 2.22 15.57 -4.10
CA VAL A 19 2.68 15.44 -2.72
C VAL A 19 3.04 16.83 -2.22
N GLU A 20 2.37 17.29 -1.17
CA GLU A 20 2.57 18.59 -0.55
C GLU A 20 3.11 18.45 0.87
N GLY A 21 3.86 19.44 1.34
CA GLY A 21 4.41 19.51 2.69
C GLY A 21 5.74 18.79 2.85
N LEU A 22 6.44 18.52 1.74
CA LEU A 22 7.81 18.03 1.77
C LEU A 22 8.78 19.18 2.08
N PRO A 23 9.79 18.96 2.94
CA PRO A 23 10.83 19.95 3.16
C PRO A 23 11.70 20.17 1.90
N ALA A 24 12.24 21.36 1.73
CA ALA A 24 13.20 21.66 0.67
C ALA A 24 14.50 20.89 0.87
N GLY A 25 15.14 20.52 -0.25
CA GLY A 25 16.46 19.87 -0.26
C GLY A 25 16.42 18.35 -0.09
N LEU A 26 15.26 17.71 -0.10
CA LEU A 26 15.16 16.25 -0.17
C LEU A 26 15.68 15.79 -1.52
N GLU A 27 16.71 14.97 -1.54
CA GLU A 27 17.24 14.36 -2.74
C GLU A 27 16.30 13.25 -3.21
N ILE A 28 15.85 13.34 -4.46
CA ILE A 28 14.94 12.36 -5.06
C ILE A 28 15.14 12.33 -6.58
N THR A 29 15.21 11.13 -7.16
CA THR A 29 15.32 10.92 -8.60
C THR A 29 14.15 10.12 -9.16
N VAL A 30 13.97 10.18 -10.47
CA VAL A 30 12.99 9.36 -11.18
C VAL A 30 13.28 7.88 -10.98
N GLU A 31 14.56 7.49 -11.04
CA GLU A 31 15.02 6.11 -10.92
C GLU A 31 14.69 5.51 -9.53
N GLU A 32 14.85 6.29 -8.46
CA GLU A 32 14.50 5.85 -7.10
C GLU A 32 13.00 5.58 -6.98
N ILE A 33 12.16 6.44 -7.53
CA ILE A 33 10.69 6.24 -7.52
C ILE A 33 10.32 5.04 -8.40
N GLN A 34 10.92 4.91 -9.58
CA GLN A 34 10.70 3.78 -10.48
C GLN A 34 11.09 2.44 -9.87
N ALA A 35 12.17 2.40 -9.07
CA ALA A 35 12.59 1.20 -8.35
C ALA A 35 11.49 0.72 -7.37
N GLU A 36 10.92 1.62 -6.57
CA GLU A 36 9.79 1.27 -5.68
C GLU A 36 8.55 0.82 -6.47
N MET A 37 8.25 1.50 -7.58
CA MET A 37 7.13 1.11 -8.44
C MET A 37 7.34 -0.25 -9.12
N ALA A 38 8.59 -0.60 -9.44
CA ALA A 38 8.93 -1.91 -9.98
C ALA A 38 8.64 -3.03 -8.97
N ARG A 39 8.89 -2.81 -7.68
CA ARG A 39 8.58 -3.76 -6.62
C ARG A 39 7.08 -4.10 -6.55
N ARG A 40 6.17 -3.13 -6.80
CA ARG A 40 4.73 -3.37 -6.87
C ARG A 40 4.32 -4.37 -7.97
N ARG A 41 5.16 -4.57 -8.98
CA ARG A 41 4.91 -5.51 -10.08
C ARG A 41 5.36 -6.94 -9.78
N LEU A 42 6.11 -7.15 -8.71
CA LEU A 42 6.58 -8.47 -8.27
C LEU A 42 5.40 -9.37 -7.86
N GLY A 43 5.64 -10.65 -7.88
CA GLY A 43 4.76 -11.68 -7.37
C GLY A 43 4.27 -12.67 -8.44
N TYR A 44 4.24 -13.94 -8.06
CA TYR A 44 3.65 -15.04 -8.83
C TYR A 44 2.12 -14.92 -8.86
N GLY A 45 1.48 -15.44 -9.90
CA GLY A 45 0.03 -15.37 -10.07
C GLY A 45 -0.47 -14.06 -10.70
N ARG A 46 0.46 -13.20 -11.15
CA ARG A 46 0.14 -11.95 -11.85
C ARG A 46 -0.21 -12.19 -13.30
N GLY A 47 -1.21 -11.46 -13.81
CA GLY A 47 -1.68 -11.54 -15.18
C GLY A 47 -0.66 -10.97 -16.20
N PRO A 48 -0.89 -11.24 -17.52
CA PRO A 48 0.02 -10.81 -18.57
C PRO A 48 0.25 -9.31 -18.66
N ARG A 49 -0.70 -8.48 -18.21
CA ARG A 49 -0.62 -7.01 -18.21
C ARG A 49 0.64 -6.53 -17.50
N GLN A 50 0.99 -7.14 -16.35
CA GLN A 50 2.14 -6.74 -15.54
C GLN A 50 3.49 -6.88 -16.27
N ARG A 51 3.57 -7.71 -17.30
CA ARG A 51 4.79 -7.89 -18.11
C ARG A 51 5.03 -6.73 -19.08
N PHE A 52 3.98 -6.01 -19.46
CA PHE A 52 4.03 -4.94 -20.46
C PHE A 52 3.92 -3.55 -19.86
N GLU A 53 3.44 -3.43 -18.64
CA GLU A 53 3.22 -2.16 -17.96
C GLU A 53 4.55 -1.70 -17.36
N GLN A 54 5.29 -0.92 -18.15
CA GLN A 54 6.41 -0.14 -17.64
C GLN A 54 5.81 1.17 -17.14
N ASP A 55 5.87 1.40 -15.81
CA ASP A 55 5.41 2.64 -15.20
C ASP A 55 6.39 3.77 -15.56
N GLU A 56 6.27 4.31 -16.79
CA GLU A 56 7.03 5.48 -17.22
C GLU A 56 6.58 6.70 -16.41
N LEU A 57 7.54 7.33 -15.75
CA LEU A 57 7.28 8.37 -14.77
C LEU A 57 7.96 9.67 -15.19
N THR A 58 7.26 10.79 -14.96
CA THR A 58 7.78 12.14 -15.16
C THR A 58 7.56 12.97 -13.88
N LEU A 59 8.63 13.62 -13.40
CA LEU A 59 8.52 14.67 -12.37
C LEU A 59 8.18 15.99 -13.08
N ILE A 60 6.91 16.42 -12.96
CA ILE A 60 6.40 17.62 -13.64
C ILE A 60 6.81 18.90 -12.90
N GLY A 61 6.87 18.85 -11.56
CA GLY A 61 7.19 20.02 -10.75
C GLY A 61 7.60 19.67 -9.32
N GLY A 62 8.08 20.66 -8.58
CA GLY A 62 8.46 20.54 -7.17
C GLY A 62 9.89 20.02 -6.94
N VAL A 63 10.58 19.57 -7.98
CA VAL A 63 11.98 19.07 -7.93
C VAL A 63 12.83 19.82 -8.96
N ARG A 64 14.03 20.23 -8.56
CA ARG A 64 15.03 20.85 -9.44
C ARG A 64 16.41 20.32 -9.12
N HIS A 65 17.14 19.86 -10.13
CA HIS A 65 18.47 19.25 -9.98
C HIS A 65 18.47 18.13 -8.91
N GLY A 66 17.45 17.27 -8.94
CA GLY A 66 17.32 16.13 -8.02
C GLY A 66 16.97 16.49 -6.58
N ARG A 67 16.52 17.72 -6.29
CA ARG A 67 16.16 18.18 -4.94
C ARG A 67 14.80 18.84 -4.89
N THR A 68 14.02 18.56 -3.86
CA THR A 68 12.75 19.23 -3.62
C THR A 68 12.93 20.71 -3.32
N LEU A 69 11.93 21.51 -3.70
CA LEU A 69 11.94 22.97 -3.55
C LEU A 69 11.13 23.47 -2.35
N GLY A 70 10.49 22.56 -1.59
CA GLY A 70 9.48 22.93 -0.58
C GLY A 70 8.10 23.21 -1.17
N SER A 71 7.96 23.28 -2.49
CA SER A 71 6.68 23.36 -3.20
C SER A 71 6.10 21.98 -3.45
N PRO A 72 4.79 21.86 -3.82
CA PRO A 72 4.21 20.57 -4.16
C PRO A 72 5.00 19.84 -5.25
N VAL A 73 5.26 18.56 -5.03
CA VAL A 73 5.86 17.65 -6.02
C VAL A 73 4.76 17.00 -6.82
N CYS A 74 4.80 17.15 -8.15
CA CYS A 74 3.84 16.57 -9.07
C CYS A 74 4.52 15.46 -9.90
N ILE A 75 3.94 14.26 -9.84
CA ILE A 75 4.44 13.05 -10.52
C ILE A 75 3.36 12.56 -11.47
N GLU A 76 3.68 12.42 -12.75
CA GLU A 76 2.86 11.77 -13.76
C GLU A 76 3.35 10.34 -14.00
N ILE A 77 2.43 9.39 -14.13
CA ILE A 77 2.69 7.99 -14.44
C ILE A 77 1.85 7.62 -15.65
N LYS A 78 2.49 7.38 -16.80
CA LYS A 78 1.80 7.05 -18.04
C LYS A 78 1.14 5.68 -17.98
N ASN A 79 -0.03 5.56 -18.55
CA ASN A 79 -0.69 4.28 -18.77
C ASN A 79 -0.28 3.70 -20.12
N SER A 80 0.51 2.64 -20.13
CA SER A 80 1.05 2.04 -21.36
C SER A 80 -0.04 1.60 -22.35
N GLU A 81 -1.21 1.20 -21.86
CA GLU A 81 -2.32 0.78 -22.72
C GLU A 81 -2.95 1.94 -23.51
N TRP A 82 -2.97 3.13 -22.93
CA TRP A 82 -3.43 4.34 -23.64
C TRP A 82 -2.65 4.55 -24.94
N PHE A 83 -1.33 4.44 -24.88
CA PHE A 83 -0.45 4.68 -26.03
C PHE A 83 -0.38 3.53 -27.02
N ARG A 84 -1.00 2.38 -26.71
CA ARG A 84 -0.99 1.17 -27.56
C ARG A 84 -2.29 0.88 -28.28
N SER A 85 -3.38 1.55 -27.89
CA SER A 85 -4.71 1.23 -28.40
C SER A 85 -5.59 2.46 -28.52
N ASP A 86 -5.98 2.79 -29.74
CA ASP A 86 -6.93 3.88 -30.05
C ASP A 86 -8.29 3.67 -29.38
N LYS A 87 -8.64 2.43 -29.03
CA LYS A 87 -9.85 2.12 -28.26
C LYS A 87 -9.98 2.98 -27.02
N TRP A 88 -8.88 3.12 -26.26
CA TRP A 88 -8.92 3.88 -25.00
C TRP A 88 -8.98 5.38 -25.22
N HIS A 89 -8.50 5.88 -26.37
CA HIS A 89 -8.65 7.31 -26.71
C HIS A 89 -10.11 7.70 -26.92
N GLU A 90 -10.93 6.81 -27.50
CA GLU A 90 -12.36 7.04 -27.64
C GLU A 90 -13.11 6.79 -26.34
N GLU A 91 -12.86 5.67 -25.67
CA GLU A 91 -13.55 5.19 -24.47
C GLU A 91 -13.35 6.11 -23.26
N MET A 92 -12.13 6.67 -23.10
CA MET A 92 -11.74 7.53 -21.97
C MET A 92 -11.57 8.99 -22.39
N SER A 93 -12.15 9.41 -23.51
CA SER A 93 -12.06 10.75 -24.00
C SER A 93 -12.75 11.73 -23.04
N PRO A 94 -12.13 12.88 -22.69
CA PRO A 94 -12.78 13.94 -21.94
C PRO A 94 -13.75 14.77 -22.81
N ALA A 95 -13.75 14.56 -24.14
CA ALA A 95 -14.64 15.26 -25.04
C ALA A 95 -16.09 14.75 -24.92
N PRO A 96 -17.11 15.59 -25.15
CA PRO A 96 -18.50 15.15 -25.18
C PRO A 96 -18.69 14.01 -26.21
N GLY A 97 -19.34 12.95 -25.77
CA GLY A 97 -19.58 11.76 -26.59
C GLY A 97 -20.56 10.82 -25.93
N ALA A 98 -20.85 9.71 -26.57
CA ALA A 98 -21.66 8.62 -26.03
C ALA A 98 -20.84 7.31 -26.05
N THR A 99 -20.93 6.55 -24.98
CA THR A 99 -20.37 5.21 -24.91
C THR A 99 -21.14 4.30 -25.89
N LYS A 100 -20.43 3.61 -26.77
CA LYS A 100 -21.07 2.71 -27.77
C LYS A 100 -21.67 1.48 -27.09
N ASP A 101 -20.93 0.89 -26.16
CA ASP A 101 -21.27 -0.34 -25.45
C ASP A 101 -21.11 -0.13 -23.94
N PRO A 102 -22.09 0.46 -23.23
CA PRO A 102 -22.01 0.69 -21.81
C PRO A 102 -21.92 -0.65 -21.05
N LEU A 103 -21.08 -0.70 -20.04
CA LEU A 103 -20.92 -1.86 -19.18
C LEU A 103 -22.05 -1.88 -18.14
N THR A 104 -23.07 -2.71 -18.37
CA THR A 104 -24.27 -2.80 -17.52
C THR A 104 -24.26 -3.98 -16.57
N GLN A 105 -23.39 -4.96 -16.78
CA GLN A 105 -23.20 -6.07 -15.85
C GLN A 105 -22.21 -5.66 -14.74
N VAL A 106 -22.62 -5.84 -13.48
CA VAL A 106 -21.83 -5.45 -12.32
C VAL A 106 -21.14 -6.65 -11.67
N ARG A 107 -19.96 -6.45 -11.11
CA ARG A 107 -19.19 -7.52 -10.45
C ARG A 107 -19.52 -7.59 -8.96
N PRO A 108 -19.93 -8.75 -8.43
CA PRO A 108 -20.07 -8.96 -7.01
C PRO A 108 -18.72 -8.69 -6.30
N GLY A 109 -18.78 -7.94 -5.19
CA GLY A 109 -17.58 -7.61 -4.41
C GLY A 109 -16.70 -6.49 -4.99
N HIS A 110 -17.09 -5.88 -6.11
CA HIS A 110 -16.46 -4.68 -6.68
C HIS A 110 -17.25 -3.41 -6.36
N ALA A 111 -16.72 -2.25 -6.71
CA ALA A 111 -17.39 -0.97 -6.49
C ALA A 111 -18.55 -0.69 -7.47
N ASP A 112 -18.68 -1.46 -8.54
CA ASP A 112 -19.51 -1.19 -9.70
C ASP A 112 -20.94 -0.78 -9.34
N LEU A 113 -21.72 -1.67 -8.73
CA LEU A 113 -23.14 -1.42 -8.43
C LEU A 113 -23.32 -0.25 -7.46
N VAL A 114 -22.57 -0.24 -6.36
CA VAL A 114 -22.71 0.78 -5.31
C VAL A 114 -22.29 2.16 -5.84
N GLY A 115 -21.24 2.20 -6.67
CA GLY A 115 -20.77 3.41 -7.30
C GLY A 115 -21.79 3.96 -8.31
N MET A 116 -22.35 3.12 -9.17
CA MET A 116 -23.42 3.51 -10.10
C MET A 116 -24.63 4.08 -9.34
N GLN A 117 -25.07 3.41 -8.28
CA GLN A 117 -26.19 3.89 -7.46
C GLN A 117 -25.88 5.23 -6.77
N LYS A 118 -24.66 5.36 -6.22
CA LYS A 118 -24.25 6.57 -5.47
C LYS A 118 -24.17 7.82 -6.36
N TYR A 119 -23.63 7.66 -7.58
CA TYR A 119 -23.35 8.79 -8.47
C TYR A 119 -24.36 8.94 -9.61
N GLY A 120 -25.32 8.01 -9.73
CA GLY A 120 -26.33 8.03 -10.79
C GLY A 120 -25.77 7.64 -12.17
N PHE A 121 -24.70 6.84 -12.20
CA PHE A 121 -24.12 6.39 -13.45
C PHE A 121 -24.91 5.24 -14.08
N THR A 122 -24.90 5.18 -15.40
CA THR A 122 -25.55 4.12 -16.20
C THR A 122 -24.55 3.16 -16.82
N ASP A 123 -23.25 3.46 -16.72
CA ASP A 123 -22.13 2.65 -17.17
C ASP A 123 -21.25 2.36 -15.95
N ALA A 124 -20.97 1.07 -15.69
CA ALA A 124 -20.09 0.65 -14.60
C ALA A 124 -18.63 1.10 -14.82
N ARG A 125 -18.25 1.45 -16.06
CA ARG A 125 -16.92 1.95 -16.40
C ARG A 125 -16.60 3.24 -15.66
N ASP A 126 -17.54 4.14 -15.53
CA ASP A 126 -17.39 5.41 -14.79
C ASP A 126 -16.94 5.19 -13.32
N VAL A 127 -17.26 4.03 -12.78
CA VAL A 127 -16.85 3.62 -11.41
C VAL A 127 -15.55 2.83 -11.43
N LEU A 128 -15.49 1.78 -12.27
CA LEU A 128 -14.40 0.81 -12.21
C LEU A 128 -13.03 1.41 -12.57
N GLU A 129 -13.00 2.40 -13.45
CA GLU A 129 -11.77 3.02 -13.91
C GLU A 129 -11.02 3.71 -12.75
N ARG A 130 -11.75 4.40 -11.88
CA ARG A 130 -11.17 5.02 -10.69
C ARG A 130 -11.04 4.07 -9.50
N ALA A 131 -11.93 3.09 -9.37
CA ALA A 131 -11.88 2.08 -8.30
C ALA A 131 -10.80 1.01 -8.52
N SER A 132 -10.19 1.00 -9.68
CA SER A 132 -9.13 0.04 -10.05
C SER A 132 -7.91 0.15 -9.16
N ALA A 133 -7.30 -1.01 -8.83
CA ALA A 133 -6.03 -1.07 -8.12
C ALA A 133 -4.85 -0.43 -8.89
N ARG A 134 -5.03 -0.03 -10.16
CA ARG A 134 -4.04 0.75 -10.91
C ARG A 134 -3.71 2.08 -10.21
N GLU A 135 -4.69 2.69 -9.54
CA GLU A 135 -4.49 3.92 -8.75
C GLU A 135 -3.36 3.78 -7.71
N THR A 136 -3.12 2.57 -7.20
CA THR A 136 -2.05 2.32 -6.22
C THR A 136 -0.65 2.60 -6.76
N ALA A 137 -0.43 2.66 -8.08
CA ALA A 137 0.84 3.09 -8.65
C ALA A 137 1.19 4.54 -8.21
N ALA A 138 0.18 5.43 -8.21
CA ALA A 138 0.36 6.80 -7.72
C ALA A 138 0.65 6.85 -6.20
N ARG A 139 0.02 5.96 -5.40
CA ARG A 139 0.34 5.85 -3.96
C ARG A 139 1.76 5.36 -3.73
N VAL A 140 2.23 4.39 -4.51
CA VAL A 140 3.61 3.89 -4.40
C VAL A 140 4.61 4.97 -4.78
N ALA A 141 4.34 5.75 -5.82
CA ALA A 141 5.19 6.89 -6.18
C ALA A 141 5.28 7.94 -5.05
N ALA A 142 4.15 8.29 -4.43
CA ALA A 142 4.14 9.18 -3.25
C ALA A 142 4.88 8.55 -2.05
N GLY A 143 4.67 7.24 -1.83
CA GLY A 143 5.31 6.50 -0.75
C GLY A 143 6.82 6.38 -0.92
N ALA A 144 7.33 6.29 -2.14
CA ALA A 144 8.77 6.32 -2.42
C ALA A 144 9.41 7.63 -1.91
N VAL A 145 8.75 8.77 -2.16
CA VAL A 145 9.18 10.07 -1.64
C VAL A 145 9.14 10.11 -0.11
N ALA A 146 8.09 9.54 0.50
CA ALA A 146 7.97 9.45 1.96
C ALA A 146 9.06 8.56 2.57
N LYS A 147 9.36 7.40 1.99
CA LYS A 147 10.45 6.52 2.42
C LYS A 147 11.80 7.23 2.34
N LYS A 148 12.03 8.02 1.28
CA LYS A 148 13.24 8.83 1.13
C LYS A 148 13.37 9.88 2.24
N LEU A 149 12.28 10.56 2.60
CA LEU A 149 12.29 11.50 3.74
C LEU A 149 12.60 10.78 5.05
N LEU A 150 11.97 9.64 5.29
CA LEU A 150 12.16 8.83 6.50
C LEU A 150 13.57 8.26 6.63
N SER A 151 14.24 7.95 5.50
CA SER A 151 15.61 7.44 5.52
C SER A 151 16.61 8.42 6.15
N HIS A 152 16.34 9.72 6.10
CA HIS A 152 17.13 10.74 6.80
C HIS A 152 17.04 10.67 8.34
N LEU A 153 16.03 9.96 8.86
CA LEU A 153 15.88 9.65 10.28
C LEU A 153 16.35 8.22 10.63
N GLY A 154 16.91 7.47 9.67
CA GLY A 154 17.28 6.06 9.84
C GLY A 154 16.10 5.10 9.81
N VAL A 155 14.91 5.54 9.38
CA VAL A 155 13.72 4.69 9.30
C VAL A 155 13.72 3.90 7.98
N SER A 156 13.56 2.59 8.08
CA SER A 156 13.34 1.68 6.95
C SER A 156 11.99 1.01 7.05
N VAL A 157 11.22 1.00 5.96
CA VAL A 157 9.91 0.35 5.89
C VAL A 157 9.96 -0.72 4.81
N ILE A 158 9.69 -1.97 5.19
CA ILE A 158 9.69 -3.13 4.30
C ILE A 158 8.41 -3.94 4.52
N SER A 159 8.10 -4.87 3.61
CA SER A 159 6.97 -5.79 3.77
C SER A 159 7.30 -7.17 3.25
N HIS A 160 6.67 -8.19 3.82
CA HIS A 160 6.69 -9.55 3.31
C HIS A 160 5.31 -10.20 3.46
N ILE A 161 5.11 -11.34 2.78
CA ILE A 161 3.83 -12.04 2.79
C ILE A 161 3.87 -13.13 3.85
N VAL A 162 2.86 -13.14 4.72
CA VAL A 162 2.73 -14.11 5.82
C VAL A 162 1.56 -15.08 5.62
N GLN A 163 0.67 -14.79 4.65
CA GLN A 163 -0.43 -15.68 4.30
C GLN A 163 -0.85 -15.52 2.84
N MET A 164 -1.15 -16.65 2.18
CA MET A 164 -1.75 -16.70 0.84
C MET A 164 -2.88 -17.73 0.85
N GLY A 165 -4.13 -17.27 0.65
CA GLY A 165 -5.28 -18.14 0.82
C GLY A 165 -5.27 -18.84 2.19
N PRO A 166 -5.39 -20.19 2.25
CA PRO A 166 -5.34 -20.95 3.50
C PRO A 166 -3.92 -21.17 4.04
N VAL A 167 -2.88 -20.91 3.23
CA VAL A 167 -1.48 -21.19 3.60
C VAL A 167 -0.91 -20.03 4.41
N ARG A 168 -0.44 -20.32 5.63
CA ARG A 168 0.21 -19.36 6.53
C ARG A 168 1.66 -19.74 6.79
N SER A 169 2.54 -18.76 6.86
CA SER A 169 3.86 -18.94 7.48
C SER A 169 3.70 -19.14 8.98
N THR A 170 4.42 -20.10 9.51
CA THR A 170 4.54 -20.38 10.96
C THR A 170 5.84 -19.87 11.53
N SER A 171 6.70 -19.27 10.70
CA SER A 171 7.97 -18.69 11.13
C SER A 171 7.72 -17.46 12.00
N SER A 172 8.44 -17.38 13.13
CA SER A 172 8.52 -16.16 13.94
C SER A 172 9.65 -15.23 13.50
N VAL A 173 10.45 -15.63 12.52
CA VAL A 173 11.57 -14.84 12.01
C VAL A 173 11.04 -13.80 11.04
N ARG A 174 11.35 -12.53 11.30
CA ARG A 174 11.02 -11.40 10.45
C ARG A 174 12.23 -10.95 9.65
N PRO A 175 12.06 -10.55 8.38
CA PRO A 175 13.13 -9.98 7.57
C PRO A 175 13.60 -8.66 8.15
N LEU A 176 14.91 -8.43 8.16
CA LEU A 176 15.53 -7.14 8.45
C LEU A 176 15.57 -6.27 7.17
N PRO A 177 15.82 -4.95 7.26
CA PRO A 177 15.99 -4.11 6.08
C PRO A 177 17.05 -4.61 5.09
N ALA A 178 18.10 -5.28 5.57
CA ALA A 178 19.14 -5.89 4.73
C ALA A 178 18.67 -7.12 3.94
N ASP A 179 17.55 -7.73 4.33
CA ASP A 179 16.99 -8.91 3.67
C ASP A 179 15.99 -8.55 2.56
N LEU A 180 15.80 -7.25 2.28
CA LEU A 180 14.79 -6.78 1.32
C LEU A 180 14.96 -7.41 -0.06
N ASP A 181 16.19 -7.49 -0.56
CA ASP A 181 16.49 -8.10 -1.86
C ASP A 181 16.12 -9.60 -1.87
N THR A 182 16.32 -10.31 -0.75
CA THR A 182 15.91 -11.72 -0.60
C THR A 182 14.40 -11.86 -0.64
N VAL A 183 13.68 -10.97 0.05
CA VAL A 183 12.21 -10.93 0.03
C VAL A 183 11.69 -10.63 -1.37
N ASP A 184 12.24 -9.63 -2.05
CA ASP A 184 11.80 -9.22 -3.39
C ASP A 184 12.17 -10.24 -4.47
N ALA A 185 13.22 -11.05 -4.26
CA ALA A 185 13.60 -12.16 -5.14
C ALA A 185 12.69 -13.40 -4.98
N ASP A 186 11.98 -13.55 -3.87
CA ASP A 186 11.02 -14.63 -3.67
C ASP A 186 9.76 -14.42 -4.52
N GLU A 187 9.28 -15.49 -5.17
CA GLU A 187 8.16 -15.42 -6.13
C GLU A 187 6.86 -14.89 -5.51
N VAL A 188 6.64 -15.06 -4.21
CA VAL A 188 5.47 -14.57 -3.47
C VAL A 188 5.82 -13.52 -2.42
N ARG A 189 7.09 -13.11 -2.37
CA ARG A 189 7.64 -12.17 -1.37
C ARG A 189 7.46 -12.67 0.06
N CYS A 190 7.58 -13.98 0.29
CA CYS A 190 7.51 -14.61 1.61
C CYS A 190 8.93 -14.90 2.12
N PHE A 191 9.25 -14.43 3.35
CA PHE A 191 10.57 -14.63 3.94
C PHE A 191 10.78 -16.05 4.51
N ASP A 192 9.71 -16.85 4.61
CA ASP A 192 9.74 -18.26 5.00
C ASP A 192 9.73 -19.14 3.74
N PRO A 193 10.86 -19.79 3.36
CA PRO A 193 10.94 -20.56 2.11
C PRO A 193 9.99 -21.75 2.06
N ALA A 194 9.67 -22.38 3.20
CA ALA A 194 8.74 -23.50 3.25
C ALA A 194 7.30 -23.04 2.99
N ALA A 195 6.91 -21.92 3.59
CA ALA A 195 5.62 -21.31 3.34
C ALA A 195 5.53 -20.75 1.91
N SER A 196 6.60 -20.16 1.37
CA SER A 196 6.66 -19.68 -0.01
C SER A 196 6.35 -20.79 -1.01
N ALA A 197 7.00 -21.93 -0.90
CA ALA A 197 6.75 -23.08 -1.78
C ALA A 197 5.27 -23.54 -1.71
N ALA A 198 4.72 -23.66 -0.51
CA ALA A 198 3.31 -24.03 -0.32
C ALA A 198 2.33 -22.97 -0.87
N MET A 199 2.64 -21.69 -0.72
CA MET A 199 1.84 -20.57 -1.29
C MET A 199 1.84 -20.61 -2.81
N ILE A 200 2.97 -20.93 -3.45
CA ILE A 200 3.08 -21.06 -4.91
C ILE A 200 2.20 -22.23 -5.40
N ASP A 201 2.21 -23.35 -4.70
CA ASP A 201 1.39 -24.51 -5.07
C ASP A 201 -0.10 -24.22 -4.92
N GLU A 202 -0.50 -23.48 -3.90
CA GLU A 202 -1.88 -23.00 -3.71
C GLU A 202 -2.31 -22.05 -4.84
N ILE A 203 -1.44 -21.12 -5.26
CA ILE A 203 -1.71 -20.23 -6.39
C ILE A 203 -1.90 -21.05 -7.69
N LYS A 204 -1.09 -22.09 -7.94
CA LYS A 204 -1.23 -22.97 -9.11
C LYS A 204 -2.56 -23.73 -9.08
N ALA A 205 -2.95 -24.26 -7.93
CA ALA A 205 -4.22 -24.96 -7.73
C ALA A 205 -5.40 -24.00 -7.99
N CYS A 206 -5.40 -22.84 -7.39
CA CYS A 206 -6.42 -21.80 -7.58
C CYS A 206 -6.51 -21.34 -9.04
N ALA A 207 -5.37 -21.15 -9.73
CA ALA A 207 -5.33 -20.81 -11.15
C ALA A 207 -6.00 -21.88 -12.04
N LYS A 208 -5.79 -23.16 -11.73
CA LYS A 208 -6.42 -24.29 -12.43
C LYS A 208 -7.94 -24.29 -12.24
N ASP A 209 -8.41 -23.90 -11.08
CA ASP A 209 -9.83 -23.80 -10.78
C ASP A 209 -10.47 -22.54 -11.39
N GLY A 210 -9.65 -21.59 -11.87
CA GLY A 210 -10.09 -20.32 -12.43
C GLY A 210 -10.59 -19.32 -11.40
N ASP A 211 -10.13 -19.46 -10.15
CA ASP A 211 -10.51 -18.66 -8.98
C ASP A 211 -9.43 -17.63 -8.63
N SER A 212 -9.57 -16.94 -7.49
CA SER A 212 -8.65 -15.93 -6.99
C SER A 212 -8.36 -16.12 -5.50
N LEU A 213 -7.19 -15.65 -5.05
CA LEU A 213 -6.72 -15.76 -3.67
C LEU A 213 -6.50 -14.38 -3.05
N GLY A 214 -6.95 -14.26 -1.80
CA GLY A 214 -6.52 -13.22 -0.87
C GLY A 214 -5.33 -13.66 -0.04
N GLY A 215 -4.96 -12.86 0.95
CA GLY A 215 -3.88 -13.17 1.88
C GLY A 215 -3.53 -12.01 2.80
N VAL A 216 -2.42 -12.15 3.51
CA VAL A 216 -1.96 -11.17 4.49
C VAL A 216 -0.51 -10.79 4.22
N ALA A 217 -0.26 -9.48 4.14
CA ALA A 217 1.08 -8.91 4.18
C ALA A 217 1.37 -8.36 5.58
N GLU A 218 2.60 -8.53 6.04
CA GLU A 218 3.14 -7.89 7.24
C GLU A 218 4.11 -6.78 6.80
N VAL A 219 3.87 -5.57 7.28
CA VAL A 219 4.73 -4.38 7.09
C VAL A 219 5.51 -4.15 8.36
N LEU A 220 6.81 -3.97 8.21
CA LEU A 220 7.78 -3.79 9.27
C LEU A 220 8.47 -2.43 9.10
N ALA A 221 8.39 -1.55 10.10
CA ALA A 221 9.13 -0.30 10.10
C ALA A 221 10.16 -0.30 11.22
N TYR A 222 11.41 -0.22 10.84
CA TYR A 222 12.60 -0.21 11.71
C TYR A 222 13.11 1.21 11.90
N GLY A 223 13.69 1.49 13.07
CA GLY A 223 14.28 2.78 13.39
C GLY A 223 13.28 3.92 13.55
N VAL A 224 12.01 3.59 13.80
CA VAL A 224 10.96 4.60 13.99
C VAL A 224 11.21 5.39 15.26
N PRO A 225 11.29 6.73 15.23
CA PRO A 225 11.49 7.53 16.42
C PRO A 225 10.38 7.35 17.47
N VAL A 226 10.72 7.44 18.74
CA VAL A 226 9.75 7.47 19.85
C VAL A 226 8.80 8.66 19.71
N GLY A 227 7.51 8.44 20.00
CA GLY A 227 6.54 9.51 20.17
C GLY A 227 6.00 10.13 18.88
N LEU A 228 5.97 9.39 17.78
CA LEU A 228 5.11 9.72 16.64
C LEU A 228 3.66 9.37 17.02
N GLY A 229 2.71 10.22 16.64
CA GLY A 229 1.33 10.13 17.13
C GLY A 229 1.13 10.81 18.49
N SER A 230 -0.01 10.58 19.12
CA SER A 230 -0.32 11.19 20.42
C SER A 230 -1.46 10.46 21.14
N HIS A 231 -1.40 10.45 22.46
CA HIS A 231 -2.48 9.93 23.32
C HIS A 231 -3.57 10.97 23.65
N VAL A 232 -3.30 12.25 23.39
CA VAL A 232 -4.12 13.36 23.90
C VAL A 232 -5.50 13.46 23.26
N HIS A 233 -5.69 12.90 22.05
CA HIS A 233 -6.97 12.86 21.36
C HIS A 233 -7.05 11.66 20.41
N TRP A 234 -8.25 11.12 20.21
CA TRP A 234 -8.48 9.88 19.45
C TRP A 234 -7.99 9.96 17.98
N ASP A 235 -8.11 11.12 17.32
CA ASP A 235 -7.74 11.35 15.93
C ASP A 235 -6.24 11.59 15.71
N ARG A 236 -5.44 11.64 16.80
CA ARG A 236 -3.99 11.84 16.76
C ARG A 236 -3.20 10.55 17.03
N LYS A 237 -3.89 9.45 17.27
CA LYS A 237 -3.27 8.16 17.51
C LYS A 237 -2.65 7.62 16.23
N ILE A 238 -1.37 7.19 16.31
CA ILE A 238 -0.65 6.65 15.14
C ILE A 238 -1.25 5.34 14.65
N ASP A 239 -1.67 4.46 15.54
CA ASP A 239 -2.32 3.20 15.21
C ASP A 239 -3.63 3.42 14.44
N ALA A 240 -4.42 4.42 14.82
CA ALA A 240 -5.64 4.81 14.10
C ALA A 240 -5.32 5.34 12.69
N ALA A 241 -4.30 6.20 12.56
CA ALA A 241 -3.87 6.72 11.26
C ALA A 241 -3.32 5.61 10.34
N LEU A 242 -2.54 4.67 10.88
CA LEU A 242 -2.04 3.50 10.17
C LEU A 242 -3.19 2.61 9.70
N ALA A 243 -4.13 2.30 10.59
CA ALA A 243 -5.31 1.49 10.25
C ALA A 243 -6.14 2.16 9.14
N GLN A 244 -6.40 3.46 9.20
CA GLN A 244 -7.11 4.21 8.17
C GLN A 244 -6.40 4.15 6.82
N ALA A 245 -5.09 4.42 6.80
CA ALA A 245 -4.31 4.45 5.57
C ALA A 245 -4.26 3.07 4.90
N VAL A 246 -3.98 2.02 5.65
CA VAL A 246 -3.89 0.64 5.14
C VAL A 246 -5.27 0.10 4.74
N MET A 247 -6.32 0.36 5.53
CA MET A 247 -7.70 -0.03 5.20
C MET A 247 -8.20 0.65 3.91
N SER A 248 -7.65 1.80 3.52
CA SER A 248 -8.01 2.52 2.30
C SER A 248 -7.50 1.86 1.01
N ILE A 249 -6.63 0.86 1.11
CA ILE A 249 -6.10 0.13 -0.05
C ILE A 249 -7.21 -0.76 -0.62
N GLN A 250 -7.31 -0.80 -1.95
CA GLN A 250 -8.30 -1.61 -2.65
C GLN A 250 -8.22 -3.08 -2.20
N ALA A 251 -9.37 -3.68 -1.96
CA ALA A 251 -9.57 -5.05 -1.49
C ALA A 251 -9.06 -5.37 -0.08
N VAL A 252 -8.42 -4.47 0.65
CA VAL A 252 -8.10 -4.67 2.06
C VAL A 252 -9.38 -4.66 2.89
N LYS A 253 -9.52 -5.63 3.80
CA LYS A 253 -10.69 -5.86 4.65
C LYS A 253 -10.36 -6.01 6.13
N GLY A 254 -9.08 -6.09 6.47
CA GLY A 254 -8.60 -6.16 7.84
C GLY A 254 -7.25 -5.50 8.00
N VAL A 255 -7.04 -4.88 9.16
CA VAL A 255 -5.76 -4.30 9.57
C VAL A 255 -5.52 -4.69 11.02
N GLU A 256 -4.30 -5.10 11.32
CA GLU A 256 -3.85 -5.40 12.69
C GLU A 256 -2.57 -4.61 12.98
N ILE A 257 -2.43 -4.16 14.22
CA ILE A 257 -1.20 -3.58 14.75
C ILE A 257 -0.62 -4.57 15.76
N GLY A 258 0.63 -4.98 15.59
CA GLY A 258 1.24 -6.04 16.39
C GLY A 258 0.48 -7.36 16.26
N ASP A 259 0.20 -8.01 17.39
CA ASP A 259 -0.52 -9.29 17.42
C ASP A 259 -2.04 -9.15 17.22
N GLY A 260 -2.56 -7.92 17.12
CA GLY A 260 -3.92 -7.63 16.70
C GLY A 260 -4.98 -8.42 17.46
N PHE A 261 -5.78 -9.22 16.77
CA PHE A 261 -6.87 -10.01 17.38
C PHE A 261 -6.38 -11.11 18.32
N GLU A 262 -5.15 -11.62 18.18
CA GLU A 262 -4.63 -12.65 19.07
C GLU A 262 -4.45 -12.14 20.52
N VAL A 263 -4.14 -10.85 20.69
CA VAL A 263 -3.98 -10.23 22.01
C VAL A 263 -5.29 -10.34 22.83
N ALA A 264 -6.45 -10.21 22.17
CA ALA A 264 -7.74 -10.30 22.83
C ALA A 264 -8.01 -11.65 23.49
N GLY A 265 -7.36 -12.73 23.03
CA GLY A 265 -7.44 -14.07 23.61
C GLY A 265 -6.49 -14.33 24.79
N ARG A 266 -5.59 -13.38 25.09
CA ARG A 266 -4.56 -13.53 26.14
C ARG A 266 -5.02 -12.93 27.47
N ARG A 267 -4.43 -13.45 28.56
CA ARG A 267 -4.53 -12.78 29.86
C ARG A 267 -3.59 -11.57 29.87
N GLY A 268 -3.93 -10.50 30.63
CA GLY A 268 -3.16 -9.26 30.65
C GLY A 268 -1.67 -9.44 30.95
N SER A 269 -1.31 -10.37 31.84
CA SER A 269 0.10 -10.68 32.15
C SER A 269 0.90 -11.28 30.99
N ALA A 270 0.24 -11.73 29.89
CA ALA A 270 0.84 -12.31 28.70
C ALA A 270 0.54 -11.49 27.43
N ALA A 271 -0.03 -10.30 27.59
CA ALA A 271 -0.53 -9.48 26.49
C ALA A 271 0.26 -8.17 26.30
N HIS A 272 1.17 -7.84 27.21
CA HIS A 272 1.90 -6.58 27.20
C HIS A 272 3.40 -6.81 27.16
N ASP A 273 4.10 -5.92 26.46
CA ASP A 273 5.54 -5.93 26.33
C ASP A 273 6.18 -5.43 27.64
N ALA A 274 6.93 -6.30 28.32
CA ALA A 274 7.65 -5.92 29.52
C ALA A 274 8.74 -4.89 29.18
N ILE A 275 8.93 -3.91 30.09
CA ILE A 275 9.91 -2.84 29.92
C ILE A 275 11.10 -3.09 30.82
N SER A 276 12.30 -3.03 30.28
CA SER A 276 13.58 -3.12 30.99
C SER A 276 14.47 -1.92 30.67
N TRP A 277 15.47 -1.72 31.48
CA TRP A 277 16.51 -0.73 31.28
C TRP A 277 17.77 -1.39 30.74
N ASP A 278 18.22 -0.99 29.56
CA ASP A 278 19.49 -1.41 28.98
C ASP A 278 20.58 -0.39 29.37
N ALA A 279 21.43 -0.77 30.33
CA ALA A 279 22.47 0.11 30.85
C ALA A 279 23.62 0.37 29.86
N GLU A 280 23.83 -0.55 28.90
CA GLU A 280 24.86 -0.37 27.87
C GLU A 280 24.40 0.61 26.78
N ALA A 281 23.13 0.49 26.36
CA ALA A 281 22.53 1.39 25.40
C ALA A 281 22.06 2.72 26.03
N ASN A 282 21.98 2.76 27.38
CA ASN A 282 21.40 3.88 28.14
C ASN A 282 19.97 4.21 27.65
N ASP A 283 19.13 3.17 27.49
CA ASP A 283 17.78 3.33 26.92
C ASP A 283 16.81 2.28 27.51
N TYR A 284 15.51 2.57 27.35
CA TYR A 284 14.44 1.61 27.67
C TYR A 284 14.22 0.64 26.50
N ARG A 285 14.00 -0.64 26.85
CA ARG A 285 13.72 -1.68 25.87
C ARG A 285 12.42 -2.41 26.19
N ARG A 286 11.73 -2.88 25.16
CA ARG A 286 10.65 -3.86 25.27
C ARG A 286 11.21 -5.23 24.97
N GLU A 287 10.85 -6.21 25.81
CA GLU A 287 11.34 -7.61 25.67
C GLU A 287 10.64 -8.34 24.54
N THR A 288 9.46 -7.87 24.12
CA THR A 288 8.64 -8.44 23.06
C THR A 288 8.07 -7.32 22.16
N THR A 289 7.36 -7.69 21.09
CA THR A 289 6.72 -6.77 20.14
C THR A 289 5.24 -7.06 19.97
N LEU A 290 4.56 -7.47 21.05
CA LEU A 290 3.14 -7.86 21.03
C LEU A 290 2.23 -6.68 20.63
N ALA A 291 2.55 -5.48 21.14
CA ALA A 291 1.86 -4.24 20.82
C ALA A 291 2.21 -3.69 19.43
N GLY A 292 3.17 -4.31 18.72
CA GLY A 292 3.58 -3.88 17.38
C GLY A 292 4.22 -2.51 17.33
N GLY A 293 5.00 -2.11 18.35
CA GLY A 293 5.77 -0.87 18.37
C GLY A 293 4.92 0.37 18.67
N THR A 294 3.69 0.21 19.19
CA THR A 294 2.83 1.34 19.58
C THR A 294 2.23 1.14 20.95
N GLU A 295 2.23 2.19 21.78
CA GLU A 295 1.57 2.23 23.07
C GLU A 295 0.80 3.54 23.21
N GLY A 296 -0.45 3.47 23.66
CA GLY A 296 -1.31 4.64 23.85
C GLY A 296 -1.52 5.53 22.62
N GLY A 297 -1.30 4.99 21.41
CA GLY A 297 -1.39 5.75 20.15
C GLY A 297 -0.11 6.48 19.77
N MET A 298 1.03 6.10 20.35
CA MET A 298 2.35 6.65 20.05
C MET A 298 3.34 5.54 19.72
N THR A 299 4.33 5.82 18.86
CA THR A 299 5.44 4.90 18.61
C THR A 299 6.36 4.79 19.80
N THR A 300 6.90 3.61 20.06
CA THR A 300 7.74 3.30 21.23
C THR A 300 9.25 3.34 20.97
N GLY A 301 9.66 3.49 19.69
CA GLY A 301 11.06 3.32 19.29
C GLY A 301 11.38 1.89 18.83
N GLU A 302 10.55 0.92 19.19
CA GLU A 302 10.71 -0.48 18.82
C GLU A 302 10.15 -0.76 17.40
N LEU A 303 10.33 -2.00 16.93
CA LEU A 303 9.81 -2.44 15.63
C LEU A 303 8.30 -2.19 15.51
N LEU A 304 7.91 -1.37 14.52
CA LEU A 304 6.50 -1.17 14.19
C LEU A 304 6.03 -2.29 13.26
N VAL A 305 4.95 -2.98 13.65
CA VAL A 305 4.38 -4.11 12.92
C VAL A 305 2.93 -3.81 12.55
N VAL A 306 2.62 -3.82 11.24
CA VAL A 306 1.28 -3.61 10.71
C VAL A 306 0.94 -4.74 9.75
N ARG A 307 -0.21 -5.40 9.90
CA ARG A 307 -0.69 -6.43 8.97
C ARG A 307 -1.88 -5.93 8.18
N ALA A 308 -1.90 -6.27 6.90
CA ALA A 308 -2.98 -5.97 5.97
C ALA A 308 -3.56 -7.26 5.41
N ALA A 309 -4.86 -7.49 5.63
CA ALA A 309 -5.58 -8.62 5.08
C ALA A 309 -6.37 -8.21 3.85
N MET A 310 -6.02 -8.78 2.70
CA MET A 310 -6.66 -8.55 1.41
C MET A 310 -7.63 -9.70 1.10
N LYS A 311 -8.87 -9.36 0.72
CA LYS A 311 -9.81 -10.36 0.19
C LYS A 311 -9.39 -10.84 -1.21
N PRO A 312 -9.85 -12.02 -1.68
CA PRO A 312 -9.71 -12.43 -3.06
C PRO A 312 -10.22 -11.39 -4.05
N LEU A 313 -9.68 -11.39 -5.26
CA LEU A 313 -10.10 -10.47 -6.33
C LEU A 313 -11.53 -10.77 -6.76
N ALA A 314 -12.30 -9.73 -7.03
CA ALA A 314 -13.72 -9.85 -7.41
C ALA A 314 -13.93 -10.41 -8.83
N THR A 315 -12.93 -10.27 -9.70
CA THR A 315 -12.95 -10.80 -11.07
C THR A 315 -12.32 -12.18 -11.10
N LEU A 316 -13.03 -13.17 -11.61
CA LEU A 316 -12.57 -14.55 -11.70
C LEU A 316 -12.27 -14.91 -13.16
N ASN A 317 -11.26 -15.75 -13.39
CA ASN A 317 -10.96 -16.30 -14.72
C ASN A 317 -12.05 -17.28 -15.18
N ARG A 318 -12.76 -17.91 -14.24
CA ARG A 318 -13.94 -18.72 -14.46
C ARG A 318 -15.13 -18.11 -13.71
N PRO A 319 -15.92 -17.24 -14.35
CA PRO A 319 -17.04 -16.58 -13.68
C PRO A 319 -18.08 -17.58 -13.18
N THR A 320 -18.38 -17.52 -11.88
CA THR A 320 -19.36 -18.42 -11.23
C THR A 320 -20.36 -17.66 -10.38
N LEU A 321 -20.05 -16.40 -10.04
CA LEU A 321 -20.90 -15.60 -9.18
C LEU A 321 -22.08 -15.03 -9.96
N LYS A 322 -23.28 -15.21 -9.42
CA LYS A 322 -24.50 -14.58 -9.92
C LYS A 322 -24.42 -13.07 -9.78
N THR A 323 -24.92 -12.38 -10.79
CA THR A 323 -25.07 -10.93 -10.82
C THR A 323 -26.32 -10.56 -11.62
N VAL A 324 -26.50 -9.27 -11.88
CA VAL A 324 -27.60 -8.75 -12.68
C VAL A 324 -27.08 -7.73 -13.71
N ASP A 325 -27.74 -7.65 -14.82
CA ASP A 325 -27.67 -6.50 -15.71
C ASP A 325 -28.49 -5.34 -15.10
N VAL A 326 -27.87 -4.21 -14.87
CA VAL A 326 -28.54 -3.10 -14.15
C VAL A 326 -29.60 -2.37 -14.99
N VAL A 327 -29.60 -2.56 -16.32
CA VAL A 327 -30.59 -2.00 -17.24
C VAL A 327 -31.77 -2.96 -17.40
N THR A 328 -31.54 -4.19 -17.83
CA THR A 328 -32.60 -5.18 -18.09
C THR A 328 -33.17 -5.81 -16.82
N LYS A 329 -32.44 -5.77 -15.70
CA LYS A 329 -32.74 -6.46 -14.43
C LYS A 329 -32.69 -7.99 -14.53
N GLU A 330 -32.18 -8.52 -15.60
CA GLU A 330 -32.04 -9.97 -15.79
C GLU A 330 -30.87 -10.51 -14.99
N GLU A 331 -31.09 -11.67 -14.36
CA GLU A 331 -30.01 -12.43 -13.71
C GLU A 331 -29.01 -12.94 -14.74
N THR A 332 -27.74 -12.79 -14.43
CA THR A 332 -26.64 -13.28 -15.27
C THR A 332 -25.47 -13.78 -14.41
N VAL A 333 -24.41 -14.20 -15.02
CA VAL A 333 -23.14 -14.52 -14.35
C VAL A 333 -22.16 -13.38 -14.60
N SER A 334 -21.33 -13.05 -13.63
CA SER A 334 -20.32 -11.99 -13.77
C SER A 334 -19.44 -12.24 -15.02
N PHE A 335 -19.10 -11.18 -15.73
CA PHE A 335 -18.31 -11.30 -16.96
C PHE A 335 -16.86 -11.68 -16.68
N LYS A 336 -16.24 -12.32 -17.67
CA LYS A 336 -14.81 -12.64 -17.64
C LYS A 336 -14.01 -11.43 -18.08
N GLU A 337 -13.12 -10.99 -17.22
CA GLU A 337 -12.08 -10.01 -17.55
C GLU A 337 -10.71 -10.60 -17.25
N ARG A 338 -9.65 -10.10 -17.89
CA ARG A 338 -8.29 -10.52 -17.51
C ARG A 338 -8.02 -10.12 -16.07
N THR A 339 -7.67 -11.10 -15.27
CA THR A 339 -7.38 -10.87 -13.84
C THR A 339 -6.14 -11.62 -13.40
N ASP A 340 -5.53 -11.14 -12.37
CA ASP A 340 -4.52 -11.87 -11.59
C ASP A 340 -5.20 -13.00 -10.80
N VAL A 341 -4.48 -14.05 -10.45
CA VAL A 341 -4.94 -15.04 -9.48
C VAL A 341 -4.88 -14.45 -8.07
N THR A 342 -3.83 -13.70 -7.81
CA THR A 342 -3.68 -12.94 -6.56
C THR A 342 -2.91 -11.64 -6.80
N ALA A 343 -3.19 -10.65 -5.98
CA ALA A 343 -2.45 -9.38 -5.93
C ALA A 343 -1.83 -9.11 -4.55
N VAL A 344 -1.76 -10.12 -3.69
CA VAL A 344 -1.27 -9.99 -2.31
C VAL A 344 0.18 -9.50 -2.26
N PRO A 345 1.14 -10.01 -3.07
CA PRO A 345 2.51 -9.48 -3.07
C PRO A 345 2.58 -7.98 -3.43
N ALA A 346 1.80 -7.56 -4.43
CA ALA A 346 1.71 -6.15 -4.81
C ALA A 346 1.07 -5.29 -3.70
N MET A 347 0.00 -5.80 -3.06
CA MET A 347 -0.66 -5.13 -1.94
C MET A 347 0.31 -4.93 -0.78
N GLY A 348 1.22 -5.86 -0.52
CA GLY A 348 2.28 -5.71 0.48
C GLY A 348 3.14 -4.46 0.24
N VAL A 349 3.58 -4.22 -1.00
CA VAL A 349 4.35 -3.02 -1.37
C VAL A 349 3.50 -1.76 -1.22
N VAL A 350 2.21 -1.80 -1.59
CA VAL A 350 1.31 -0.66 -1.39
C VAL A 350 1.11 -0.37 0.09
N ALA A 351 0.91 -1.40 0.93
CA ALA A 351 0.78 -1.23 2.38
C ALA A 351 2.04 -0.63 3.01
N GLU A 352 3.22 -1.10 2.58
CA GLU A 352 4.53 -0.55 2.95
C GLU A 352 4.60 0.95 2.68
N THR A 353 4.19 1.39 1.49
CA THR A 353 4.22 2.81 1.12
C THR A 353 3.16 3.64 1.87
N MET A 354 1.99 3.08 2.17
CA MET A 354 0.97 3.76 2.97
C MET A 354 1.42 3.94 4.43
N VAL A 355 2.08 2.94 5.01
CA VAL A 355 2.71 3.06 6.35
C VAL A 355 3.79 4.15 6.33
N ALA A 356 4.66 4.17 5.31
CA ALA A 356 5.68 5.20 5.16
C ALA A 356 5.09 6.62 5.05
N LEU A 357 4.00 6.80 4.32
CA LEU A 357 3.30 8.09 4.20
C LEU A 357 2.76 8.57 5.55
N VAL A 358 2.18 7.68 6.36
CA VAL A 358 1.70 8.02 7.72
C VAL A 358 2.87 8.42 8.62
N LEU A 359 3.94 7.61 8.65
CA LEU A 359 5.11 7.89 9.46
C LEU A 359 5.79 9.20 9.07
N ALA A 360 5.94 9.46 7.77
CA ALA A 360 6.51 10.72 7.26
C ALA A 360 5.64 11.92 7.62
N THR A 361 4.31 11.79 7.56
CA THR A 361 3.36 12.83 7.96
C THR A 361 3.52 13.17 9.44
N GLU A 362 3.57 12.17 10.32
CA GLU A 362 3.72 12.36 11.75
C GLU A 362 5.13 12.84 12.12
N ALA A 363 6.17 12.35 11.45
CA ALA A 363 7.53 12.85 11.66
C ALA A 363 7.64 14.33 11.28
N GLN A 364 7.09 14.74 10.13
CA GLN A 364 7.06 16.14 9.70
C GLN A 364 6.24 17.01 10.68
N ARG A 365 5.12 16.51 11.20
CA ARG A 365 4.32 17.20 12.22
C ARG A 365 5.11 17.38 13.54
N LYS A 366 5.84 16.34 13.96
CA LYS A 366 6.57 16.35 15.23
C LYS A 366 7.83 17.20 15.17
N PHE A 367 8.66 16.99 14.16
CA PHE A 367 9.98 17.62 14.05
C PHE A 367 9.96 18.92 13.26
N GLY A 368 9.01 19.08 12.32
CA GLY A 368 8.85 20.29 11.52
C GLY A 368 10.08 20.61 10.66
N GLY A 369 10.21 21.87 10.27
CA GLY A 369 11.28 22.40 9.44
C GLY A 369 10.86 22.54 7.98
N ASP A 370 11.32 23.63 7.34
CA ASP A 370 11.07 23.92 5.92
C ASP A 370 12.16 23.29 5.02
N SER A 371 13.25 22.83 5.63
CA SER A 371 14.34 22.11 4.94
C SER A 371 14.63 20.77 5.60
N VAL A 372 15.20 19.82 4.83
CA VAL A 372 15.66 18.51 5.35
C VAL A 372 16.71 18.71 6.46
N VAL A 373 17.56 19.73 6.36
CA VAL A 373 18.57 20.03 7.37
C VAL A 373 17.91 20.37 8.71
N GLU A 374 16.88 21.21 8.70
CA GLU A 374 16.12 21.55 9.91
C GLU A 374 15.37 20.34 10.46
N PHE A 375 14.70 19.59 9.62
CA PHE A 375 13.97 18.38 9.98
C PHE A 375 14.87 17.38 10.72
N VAL A 376 16.04 17.06 10.15
CA VAL A 376 17.01 16.13 10.76
C VAL A 376 17.60 16.69 12.05
N ARG A 377 17.97 17.99 12.08
CA ARG A 377 18.49 18.66 13.29
C ARG A 377 17.49 18.57 14.43
N ASN A 378 16.22 18.87 14.16
CA ASN A 378 15.18 18.88 15.18
C ASN A 378 14.89 17.47 15.71
N ALA A 379 14.90 16.45 14.82
CA ALA A 379 14.75 15.06 15.22
C ALA A 379 15.91 14.58 16.09
N ARG A 380 17.16 14.93 15.72
CA ARG A 380 18.36 14.61 16.52
C ARG A 380 18.30 15.28 17.88
N ALA A 381 18.00 16.58 17.93
CA ALA A 381 17.90 17.32 19.19
C ALA A 381 16.84 16.71 20.14
N PHE A 382 15.73 16.20 19.59
CA PHE A 382 14.75 15.46 20.39
C PHE A 382 15.31 14.14 20.92
N SER A 383 15.98 13.33 20.08
CA SER A 383 16.55 12.05 20.50
C SER A 383 17.62 12.21 21.59
N GLU A 384 18.37 13.30 21.58
CA GLU A 384 19.36 13.61 22.60
C GLU A 384 18.74 13.97 23.97
N THR A 385 17.43 14.16 24.05
CA THR A 385 16.69 14.45 25.32
C THR A 385 16.08 13.19 25.94
N LEU A 386 16.11 12.07 25.27
CA LEU A 386 15.57 10.80 25.77
C LEU A 386 16.60 10.04 26.58
#